data_09623a552465ca0cb0c4cb32bba1403d
#
_entry.id   09623a552465ca0cb0c4cb32bba1403d
#
_cell.length_a   1.000
_cell.length_b   1.000
_cell.length_c   1.000
_cell.angle_alpha   90.00
_cell.angle_beta   90.00
_cell.angle_gamma   90.00
#
_symmetry.space_group_name_H-M   'P 1'
#
loop_
_entity.id
_entity.type
_entity.pdbx_description
1 polymer ?
#
loop_
_entity_poly.entity_id
_entity_poly.type
_entity_poly.pdbx_seq_one_letter_code
_entity_poly.pdbx_strand_id
1 'polypeptide(L)'
;MFSKLQNYISNNTGILIRLDDIAENMNWNLMEKSESLFDKYKIKPVLGVIPFNKDKELLTYPKKKDFWNKVRYWSDKGFEIAMHGYTHVYDSDDSKKKDYFGYGGRSEFYGHSLEKQTLRIQEGLKKFNDENIKIK
;
A
#
# COMPACT_ATOMS: atom_id res chain seq x y z
N MET A 1 31.28 9.76 -23.86
CA MET A 1 30.82 9.06 -22.63
C MET A 1 29.53 9.66 -22.08
N PHE A 2 29.42 10.97 -21.92
CA PHE A 2 28.25 11.67 -21.40
C PHE A 2 26.98 11.47 -22.24
N SER A 3 27.06 11.43 -23.57
CA SER A 3 25.88 11.26 -24.45
C SER A 3 25.22 9.89 -24.30
N LYS A 4 26.00 8.82 -24.07
CA LYS A 4 25.44 7.47 -23.82
C LYS A 4 24.72 7.37 -22.48
N LEU A 5 25.27 8.04 -21.44
CA LEU A 5 24.64 8.09 -20.11
C LEU A 5 23.36 8.92 -20.14
N GLN A 6 23.35 10.02 -20.87
CA GLN A 6 22.19 10.89 -21.03
C GLN A 6 21.04 10.20 -21.79
N ASN A 7 21.39 9.44 -22.86
CA ASN A 7 20.42 8.61 -23.58
C ASN A 7 19.91 7.43 -22.72
N TYR A 8 20.75 6.82 -21.89
CA TYR A 8 20.34 5.77 -20.97
C TYR A 8 19.35 6.31 -19.91
N ILE A 9 19.64 7.45 -19.32
CA ILE A 9 18.77 8.11 -18.34
C ILE A 9 17.44 8.51 -18.98
N SER A 10 17.44 9.14 -20.16
CA SER A 10 16.23 9.59 -20.83
C SER A 10 15.32 8.43 -21.27
N ASN A 11 15.88 7.28 -21.61
CA ASN A 11 15.12 6.10 -22.03
C ASN A 11 14.64 5.20 -20.87
N ASN A 12 15.19 5.39 -19.66
CA ASN A 12 14.88 4.56 -18.49
C ASN A 12 14.32 5.37 -17.31
N THR A 13 14.03 6.66 -17.51
CA THR A 13 13.41 7.51 -16.49
C THR A 13 11.89 7.43 -16.64
N GLY A 14 11.21 7.21 -15.54
CA GLY A 14 9.76 7.13 -15.50
C GLY A 14 9.21 7.69 -14.20
N ILE A 15 7.91 7.89 -14.15
CA ILE A 15 7.17 8.24 -12.94
C ILE A 15 6.50 6.98 -12.42
N LEU A 16 6.81 6.61 -11.18
CA LEU A 16 6.09 5.58 -10.45
C LEU A 16 4.96 6.25 -9.65
N ILE A 17 3.74 5.80 -9.87
CA ILE A 17 2.59 6.22 -9.06
C ILE A 17 2.31 5.13 -8.05
N ARG A 18 2.23 5.52 -6.78
CA ARG A 18 1.83 4.64 -5.69
C ARG A 18 0.66 5.28 -4.94
N LEU A 19 -0.34 4.46 -4.61
CA LEU A 19 -1.42 4.81 -3.70
C LEU A 19 -1.31 3.91 -2.48
N ASP A 20 -1.23 4.53 -1.31
CA ASP A 20 -1.24 3.84 -0.01
C ASP A 20 -2.66 3.83 0.59
N ASP A 21 -2.82 3.19 1.73
CA ASP A 21 -4.07 3.10 2.48
C ASP A 21 -5.24 2.44 1.72
N ILE A 22 -4.92 1.56 0.78
CA ILE A 22 -5.93 0.79 0.06
C ILE A 22 -6.54 -0.23 1.02
N ALA A 23 -7.78 0.03 1.42
CA ALA A 23 -8.50 -0.76 2.42
C ALA A 23 -9.98 -0.90 2.07
N GLU A 24 -10.64 -1.87 2.68
CA GLU A 24 -12.08 -2.11 2.47
C GLU A 24 -12.97 -0.93 2.84
N ASN A 25 -12.48 -0.03 3.71
CA ASN A 25 -13.19 1.14 4.23
C ASN A 25 -12.75 2.48 3.60
N MET A 26 -12.01 2.47 2.50
CA MET A 26 -11.55 3.70 1.84
C MET A 26 -12.68 4.43 1.09
N ASN A 27 -12.41 5.65 0.61
CA ASN A 27 -13.33 6.37 -0.25
C ASN A 27 -13.39 5.75 -1.66
N TRP A 28 -14.33 4.85 -1.86
CA TRP A 28 -14.47 4.10 -3.10
C TRP A 28 -14.79 4.98 -4.30
N ASN A 29 -15.54 6.07 -4.12
CA ASN A 29 -15.84 6.99 -5.22
C ASN A 29 -14.57 7.68 -5.75
N LEU A 30 -13.64 8.04 -4.85
CA LEU A 30 -12.35 8.60 -5.26
C LEU A 30 -11.46 7.54 -5.91
N MET A 31 -11.44 6.32 -5.37
CA MET A 31 -10.68 5.23 -5.95
C MET A 31 -11.16 4.87 -7.37
N GLU A 32 -12.46 4.82 -7.61
CA GLU A 32 -13.03 4.56 -8.95
C GLU A 32 -12.68 5.66 -9.95
N LYS A 33 -12.66 6.94 -9.52
CA LYS A 33 -12.17 8.05 -10.35
C LYS A 33 -10.68 7.92 -10.65
N SER A 34 -9.87 7.56 -9.67
CA SER A 34 -8.43 7.33 -9.85
C SER A 34 -8.16 6.18 -10.81
N GLU A 35 -8.88 5.08 -10.66
CA GLU A 35 -8.79 3.93 -11.57
C GLU A 35 -9.15 4.32 -13.01
N SER A 36 -10.20 5.11 -13.20
CA SER A 36 -10.60 5.61 -14.53
C SER A 36 -9.51 6.46 -15.17
N LEU A 37 -8.79 7.27 -14.38
CA LEU A 37 -7.64 8.04 -14.86
C LEU A 37 -6.46 7.13 -15.22
N PHE A 38 -6.17 6.13 -14.40
CA PHE A 38 -5.11 5.16 -14.69
C PHE A 38 -5.39 4.40 -16.00
N ASP A 39 -6.63 3.99 -16.21
CA ASP A 39 -7.03 3.32 -17.45
C ASP A 39 -6.90 4.25 -18.66
N LYS A 40 -7.40 5.48 -18.56
CA LYS A 40 -7.31 6.48 -19.62
C LYS A 40 -5.86 6.74 -20.04
N TYR A 41 -4.95 6.86 -19.09
CA TYR A 41 -3.53 7.16 -19.35
C TYR A 41 -2.64 5.93 -19.40
N LYS A 42 -3.19 4.71 -19.35
CA LYS A 42 -2.47 3.43 -19.36
C LYS A 42 -1.43 3.33 -18.26
N ILE A 43 -1.73 3.91 -17.08
CA ILE A 43 -0.86 3.88 -15.91
C ILE A 43 -1.10 2.57 -15.16
N LYS A 44 -0.02 1.95 -14.69
CA LYS A 44 -0.04 0.78 -13.80
C LYS A 44 0.56 1.18 -12.46
N PRO A 45 -0.27 1.60 -11.50
CA PRO A 45 0.21 2.03 -10.19
C PRO A 45 0.63 0.86 -9.32
N VAL A 46 1.38 1.17 -8.27
CA VAL A 46 1.53 0.31 -7.09
C VAL A 46 0.41 0.65 -6.10
N LEU A 47 -0.29 -0.36 -5.63
CA LEU A 47 -1.34 -0.21 -4.61
C LEU A 47 -0.86 -0.80 -3.29
N GLY A 48 -0.65 0.06 -2.29
CA GLY A 48 -0.33 -0.33 -0.92
C GLY A 48 -1.58 -0.77 -0.17
N VAL A 49 -1.82 -2.06 -0.12
CA VAL A 49 -3.04 -2.66 0.46
C VAL A 49 -2.83 -3.01 1.92
N ILE A 50 -3.77 -2.61 2.78
CA ILE A 50 -3.80 -2.97 4.20
C ILE A 50 -4.61 -4.27 4.34
N PRO A 51 -3.96 -5.39 4.74
CA PRO A 51 -4.62 -6.70 4.78
C PRO A 51 -5.77 -6.81 5.78
N PHE A 52 -5.64 -6.14 6.92
CA PHE A 52 -6.60 -6.21 8.01
C PHE A 52 -6.74 -4.85 8.72
N ASN A 53 -7.31 -3.87 8.04
CA ASN A 53 -7.40 -2.50 8.56
C ASN A 53 -8.13 -2.43 9.90
N LYS A 54 -7.44 -1.92 10.94
CA LYS A 54 -7.97 -1.60 12.26
C LYS A 54 -7.74 -0.14 12.67
N ASP A 55 -7.19 0.66 11.77
CA ASP A 55 -6.94 2.07 12.04
C ASP A 55 -8.25 2.85 12.04
N LYS A 56 -8.59 3.39 13.21
CA LYS A 56 -9.82 4.16 13.39
C LYS A 56 -9.89 5.41 12.50
N GLU A 57 -8.75 5.97 12.13
CA GLU A 57 -8.68 7.13 11.23
C GLU A 57 -9.07 6.75 9.80
N LEU A 58 -8.90 5.48 9.42
CA LEU A 58 -9.22 4.94 8.09
C LEU A 58 -10.57 4.20 8.03
N LEU A 59 -11.24 3.95 9.16
CA LEU A 59 -12.56 3.30 9.22
C LEU A 59 -13.70 4.29 9.05
N THR A 60 -13.59 5.23 8.09
CA THR A 60 -14.53 6.33 7.91
C THR A 60 -15.66 6.03 6.93
N TYR A 61 -15.47 5.06 6.05
CA TYR A 61 -16.46 4.65 5.05
C TYR A 61 -16.97 3.23 5.29
N PRO A 62 -18.16 2.90 4.75
CA PRO A 62 -18.68 1.53 4.84
C PRO A 62 -17.70 0.52 4.23
N LYS A 63 -17.64 -0.64 4.87
CA LYS A 63 -16.84 -1.77 4.39
C LYS A 63 -17.36 -2.29 3.05
N LYS A 64 -16.50 -2.38 2.04
CA LYS A 64 -16.82 -3.00 0.75
C LYS A 64 -16.69 -4.51 0.84
N LYS A 65 -17.81 -5.21 0.70
CA LYS A 65 -17.87 -6.68 0.87
C LYS A 65 -17.04 -7.45 -0.15
N ASP A 66 -16.90 -6.94 -1.36
CA ASP A 66 -16.18 -7.54 -2.47
C ASP A 66 -14.75 -6.96 -2.65
N PHE A 67 -14.18 -6.38 -1.57
CA PHE A 67 -12.87 -5.74 -1.60
C PHE A 67 -11.78 -6.61 -2.22
N TRP A 68 -11.64 -7.85 -1.77
CA TRP A 68 -10.61 -8.75 -2.26
C TRP A 68 -10.81 -9.18 -3.72
N ASN A 69 -12.06 -9.25 -4.18
CA ASN A 69 -12.35 -9.44 -5.61
C ASN A 69 -11.81 -8.25 -6.43
N LYS A 70 -11.97 -7.04 -5.90
CA LYS A 70 -11.47 -5.84 -6.55
C LYS A 70 -9.94 -5.79 -6.56
N VAL A 71 -9.27 -6.20 -5.47
CA VAL A 71 -7.80 -6.28 -5.41
C VAL A 71 -7.27 -7.31 -6.42
N ARG A 72 -7.91 -8.49 -6.54
CA ARG A 72 -7.57 -9.48 -7.58
C ARG A 72 -7.73 -8.87 -8.99
N TYR A 73 -8.85 -8.22 -9.26
CA TYR A 73 -9.09 -7.56 -10.54
C TYR A 73 -7.99 -6.53 -10.87
N TRP A 74 -7.53 -5.73 -9.91
CA TRP A 74 -6.43 -4.79 -10.13
C TRP A 74 -5.11 -5.51 -10.42
N SER A 75 -4.81 -6.58 -9.70
CA SER A 75 -3.65 -7.43 -9.98
C SER A 75 -3.68 -8.01 -11.39
N ASP A 76 -4.83 -8.56 -11.81
CA ASP A 76 -5.02 -9.18 -13.13
C ASP A 76 -4.89 -8.16 -14.27
N LYS A 77 -5.34 -6.93 -14.06
CA LYS A 77 -5.15 -5.84 -15.04
C LYS A 77 -3.74 -5.24 -15.02
N GLY A 78 -2.84 -5.73 -14.17
CA GLY A 78 -1.42 -5.39 -14.14
C GLY A 78 -1.06 -4.24 -13.21
N PHE A 79 -1.91 -3.88 -12.24
CA PHE A 79 -1.49 -3.05 -11.12
C PHE A 79 -0.60 -3.87 -10.19
N GLU A 80 0.42 -3.26 -9.61
CA GLU A 80 1.28 -3.93 -8.65
C GLU A 80 0.65 -3.86 -7.27
N ILE A 81 0.47 -5.01 -6.62
CA ILE A 81 -0.07 -5.08 -5.27
C ILE A 81 1.08 -5.23 -4.28
N ALA A 82 1.15 -4.32 -3.33
CA ALA A 82 2.11 -4.34 -2.24
C ALA A 82 1.39 -4.36 -0.88
N MET A 83 1.99 -4.98 0.11
CA MET A 83 1.49 -4.93 1.48
C MET A 83 1.83 -3.58 2.13
N HIS A 84 0.81 -2.90 2.68
CA HIS A 84 0.96 -1.66 3.42
C HIS A 84 0.68 -1.87 4.92
N GLY A 85 1.67 -2.39 5.63
CA GLY A 85 1.49 -2.85 7.00
C GLY A 85 0.63 -4.11 7.09
N TYR A 86 0.06 -4.36 8.26
CA TYR A 86 -0.90 -5.45 8.51
C TYR A 86 -2.24 -4.90 9.00
N THR A 87 -2.22 -4.15 10.09
CA THR A 87 -3.43 -3.57 10.69
C THR A 87 -3.53 -2.06 10.57
N HIS A 88 -2.43 -1.41 10.18
CA HIS A 88 -2.23 0.04 10.14
C HIS A 88 -2.42 0.72 11.52
N VAL A 89 -2.17 -0.02 12.63
CA VAL A 89 -2.30 0.51 13.99
C VAL A 89 -0.94 0.80 14.61
N TYR A 90 -0.78 2.00 15.12
CA TYR A 90 0.45 2.51 15.75
C TYR A 90 0.34 2.36 17.28
N ASP A 91 0.59 1.17 17.79
CA ASP A 91 0.30 0.74 19.15
C ASP A 91 1.53 0.63 20.06
N SER A 92 2.74 0.98 19.60
CA SER A 92 3.90 1.12 20.47
C SER A 92 4.07 2.57 20.92
N ASP A 93 4.65 2.77 22.11
CA ASP A 93 4.96 4.12 22.61
C ASP A 93 6.01 4.82 21.72
N ASP A 94 6.96 4.05 21.20
CA ASP A 94 8.00 4.57 20.30
C ASP A 94 7.44 4.91 18.90
N SER A 95 6.40 4.23 18.45
CA SER A 95 5.79 4.51 17.14
C SER A 95 5.14 5.89 17.07
N LYS A 96 4.92 6.55 18.21
CA LYS A 96 4.32 7.88 18.32
C LYS A 96 5.38 8.99 18.45
N LYS A 97 6.66 8.64 18.64
CA LYS A 97 7.74 9.63 18.76
C LYS A 97 8.04 10.24 17.40
N LYS A 98 8.15 11.56 17.38
CA LYS A 98 8.57 12.33 16.22
C LYS A 98 10.05 12.69 16.37
N ASP A 99 10.74 12.87 15.25
CA ASP A 99 12.09 13.40 15.23
C ASP A 99 12.10 14.91 15.56
N TYR A 100 13.31 15.51 15.59
CA TYR A 100 13.49 16.93 15.88
C TYR A 100 12.71 17.85 14.91
N PHE A 101 12.51 17.41 13.66
CA PHE A 101 11.78 18.16 12.64
C PHE A 101 10.26 17.88 12.62
N GLY A 102 9.77 17.06 13.54
CA GLY A 102 8.35 16.71 13.64
C GLY A 102 7.91 15.61 12.65
N TYR A 103 8.84 14.96 11.96
CA TYR A 103 8.57 13.82 11.09
C TYR A 103 8.59 12.50 11.89
N GLY A 104 7.98 11.48 11.31
CA GLY A 104 7.91 10.16 11.93
C GLY A 104 6.79 10.05 12.98
N GLY A 105 6.91 9.07 13.86
CA GLY A 105 5.95 8.80 14.92
C GLY A 105 4.70 8.04 14.49
N ARG A 106 4.60 7.64 13.22
CA ARG A 106 3.54 6.75 12.73
C ARG A 106 4.16 5.52 12.09
N SER A 107 4.35 4.47 12.87
CA SER A 107 4.87 3.20 12.38
C SER A 107 4.17 2.04 13.09
N GLU A 108 3.70 1.08 12.32
CA GLU A 108 3.13 -0.16 12.85
C GLU A 108 4.20 -1.10 13.41
N PHE A 109 5.47 -0.90 13.04
CA PHE A 109 6.57 -1.83 13.36
C PHE A 109 7.56 -1.26 14.37
N TYR A 110 7.90 0.01 14.24
CA TYR A 110 8.90 0.66 15.09
C TYR A 110 8.51 0.62 16.57
N GLY A 111 9.47 0.27 17.43
CA GLY A 111 9.26 0.15 18.87
C GLY A 111 8.67 -1.19 19.33
N HIS A 112 8.40 -2.12 18.42
CA HIS A 112 8.02 -3.50 18.74
C HIS A 112 9.20 -4.46 18.68
N SER A 113 9.09 -5.59 19.40
CA SER A 113 10.07 -6.68 19.30
C SER A 113 10.11 -7.24 17.88
N LEU A 114 11.24 -7.79 17.50
CA LEU A 114 11.41 -8.45 16.19
C LEU A 114 10.36 -9.56 15.98
N GLU A 115 10.05 -10.32 17.03
CA GLU A 115 9.03 -11.36 16.98
C GLU A 115 7.66 -10.78 16.61
N LYS A 116 7.23 -9.69 17.25
CA LYS A 116 5.94 -9.05 16.94
C LYS A 116 5.91 -8.45 15.53
N GLN A 117 7.00 -7.86 15.08
CA GLN A 117 7.13 -7.34 13.71
C GLN A 117 7.02 -8.49 12.70
N THR A 118 7.75 -9.59 12.94
CA THR A 118 7.74 -10.78 12.09
C THR A 118 6.33 -11.38 12.00
N LEU A 119 5.65 -11.53 13.14
CA LEU A 119 4.28 -12.06 13.18
C LEU A 119 3.32 -11.22 12.34
N ARG A 120 3.37 -9.89 12.45
CA ARG A 120 2.52 -8.99 11.64
C ARG A 120 2.77 -9.16 10.14
N ILE A 121 4.04 -9.26 9.74
CA ILE A 121 4.38 -9.51 8.34
C ILE A 121 3.84 -10.85 7.87
N GLN A 122 4.03 -11.91 8.66
CA GLN A 122 3.54 -13.25 8.32
C GLN A 122 2.02 -13.31 8.20
N GLU A 123 1.29 -12.70 9.12
CA GLU A 123 -0.18 -12.63 9.08
C GLU A 123 -0.68 -11.84 7.86
N GLY A 124 -0.02 -10.74 7.53
CA GLY A 124 -0.33 -9.99 6.32
C GLY A 124 -0.09 -10.79 5.05
N LEU A 125 1.07 -11.45 4.93
CA LEU A 125 1.41 -12.33 3.80
C LEU A 125 0.42 -13.49 3.69
N LYS A 126 0.07 -14.11 4.82
CA LYS A 126 -0.93 -15.17 4.88
C LYS A 126 -2.26 -14.70 4.31
N LYS A 127 -2.72 -13.49 4.70
CA LYS A 127 -3.98 -12.95 4.19
C LYS A 127 -3.97 -12.79 2.67
N PHE A 128 -2.90 -12.29 2.06
CA PHE A 128 -2.76 -12.21 0.61
C PHE A 128 -2.78 -13.58 -0.06
N ASN A 129 -2.11 -14.57 0.53
CA ASN A 129 -2.11 -15.95 0.03
C ASN A 129 -3.52 -16.57 0.10
N ASP A 130 -4.24 -16.40 1.21
CA ASP A 130 -5.61 -16.89 1.39
C ASP A 130 -6.57 -16.28 0.35
N GLU A 131 -6.27 -15.06 -0.11
CA GLU A 131 -7.04 -14.38 -1.16
C GLU A 131 -6.50 -14.63 -2.59
N ASN A 132 -5.52 -15.53 -2.75
CA ASN A 132 -4.86 -15.84 -4.02
C ASN A 132 -4.26 -14.62 -4.73
N ILE A 133 -3.69 -13.70 -3.97
CA ILE A 133 -3.03 -12.50 -4.49
C ILE A 133 -1.52 -12.64 -4.29
N LYS A 134 -0.79 -12.54 -5.39
CA LYS A 134 0.68 -12.51 -5.36
C LYS A 134 1.12 -11.08 -5.15
N ILE A 135 1.84 -10.83 -4.04
CA ILE A 135 2.55 -9.58 -3.80
C ILE A 135 4.03 -9.72 -4.18
N LYS A 136 4.64 -8.63 -4.54
CA LYS A 136 6.06 -8.57 -4.90
C LYS A 136 6.87 -7.88 -3.81
#